data_0ab4283e96cde039c58a8dfd80e61b99
#
_entry.id   0ab4283e96cde039c58a8dfd80e61b99
#
_cell.length_a   1.000
_cell.length_b   1.000
_cell.length_c   1.000
_cell.angle_alpha   90.00
_cell.angle_beta   90.00
_cell.angle_gamma   90.00
#
_symmetry.space_group_name_H-M   'P 1'
#
loop_
_entity.id
_entity.type
_entity.pdbx_description
1 polymer ?
#
loop_
_entity_poly.entity_id
_entity_poly.type
_entity_poly.pdbx_seq_one_letter_code
_entity_poly.pdbx_strand_id
1 'polypeptide(L)'
;RKMDARVLDLCSGSGCIGCAIADALPQTRVVLSDVSPEAMDVSRHNVNRNGLEGRVSFMLADVTKAPPIMTGSFDLVVSNPPYIPTFDILTLDPSVRDYEPVWALDGGEDGLDFYRAILKNWKGVIRQGGMLMFEVGEDQAGDVKDLMRMAGLHDAQSIKDTRGVERVVTARA
;
A
#
# COMPACT_ATOMS: atom_id res chain seq x y z
N ARG A 1 4.89 -14.85 -23.34
CA ARG A 1 5.71 -15.22 -22.17
C ARG A 1 4.97 -14.68 -20.95
N LYS A 2 4.38 -15.56 -20.12
CA LYS A 2 3.81 -15.16 -18.83
C LYS A 2 4.99 -14.67 -17.98
N MET A 3 5.02 -13.38 -17.66
CA MET A 3 6.04 -12.82 -16.79
C MET A 3 5.62 -13.07 -15.34
N ASP A 4 6.53 -13.60 -14.55
CA ASP A 4 6.35 -13.69 -13.09
C ASP A 4 6.42 -12.27 -12.51
N ALA A 5 5.30 -11.58 -12.44
CA ALA A 5 5.27 -10.23 -11.91
C ALA A 5 5.60 -10.24 -10.40
N ARG A 6 6.44 -9.29 -9.98
CA ARG A 6 6.76 -9.05 -8.58
C ARG A 6 5.93 -7.90 -8.05
N VAL A 7 5.22 -8.14 -6.96
CA VAL A 7 4.35 -7.16 -6.30
C VAL A 7 4.86 -6.90 -4.89
N LEU A 8 4.87 -5.65 -4.48
CA LEU A 8 5.12 -5.22 -3.11
C LEU A 8 3.85 -4.56 -2.57
N ASP A 9 3.35 -5.06 -1.45
CA ASP A 9 2.23 -4.50 -0.70
C ASP A 9 2.79 -3.84 0.56
N LEU A 10 2.80 -2.50 0.59
CA LEU A 10 3.30 -1.68 1.69
C LEU A 10 2.16 -1.30 2.63
N CYS A 11 2.43 -1.25 3.93
CA CYS A 11 1.42 -1.09 4.97
C CYS A 11 0.35 -2.18 4.85
N SER A 12 0.81 -3.41 4.67
CA SER A 12 -0.05 -4.53 4.26
C SER A 12 -1.05 -4.99 5.31
N GLY A 13 -0.84 -4.63 6.58
CA GLY A 13 -1.73 -5.01 7.69
C GLY A 13 -1.95 -6.52 7.74
N SER A 14 -3.19 -6.95 7.59
CA SER A 14 -3.58 -8.37 7.52
C SER A 14 -3.16 -9.08 6.22
N GLY A 15 -2.59 -8.36 5.25
CA GLY A 15 -2.16 -8.88 3.96
C GLY A 15 -3.31 -9.07 2.96
N CYS A 16 -4.48 -8.49 3.18
CA CYS A 16 -5.67 -8.76 2.36
C CYS A 16 -5.47 -8.37 0.88
N ILE A 17 -4.82 -7.23 0.58
CA ILE A 17 -4.57 -6.78 -0.79
C ILE A 17 -3.59 -7.72 -1.49
N GLY A 18 -2.42 -7.95 -0.88
CA GLY A 18 -1.40 -8.82 -1.47
C GLY A 18 -1.85 -10.26 -1.62
N CYS A 19 -2.61 -10.82 -0.66
CA CYS A 19 -3.20 -12.15 -0.77
C CYS A 19 -4.21 -12.22 -1.92
N ALA A 20 -5.09 -11.22 -2.06
CA ALA A 20 -6.06 -11.17 -3.17
C ALA A 20 -5.36 -11.10 -4.53
N ILE A 21 -4.28 -10.32 -4.65
CA ILE A 21 -3.46 -10.25 -5.87
C ILE A 21 -2.82 -11.61 -6.17
N ALA A 22 -2.23 -12.27 -5.17
CA ALA A 22 -1.59 -13.56 -5.32
C ALA A 22 -2.59 -14.65 -5.73
N ASP A 23 -3.80 -14.63 -5.20
CA ASP A 23 -4.86 -15.57 -5.54
C ASP A 23 -5.38 -15.34 -6.97
N ALA A 24 -5.72 -14.10 -7.30
CA ALA A 24 -6.25 -13.73 -8.61
C ALA A 24 -5.22 -13.92 -9.75
N LEU A 25 -3.92 -13.77 -9.46
CA LEU A 25 -2.85 -13.83 -10.45
C LEU A 25 -1.82 -14.91 -10.09
N PRO A 26 -2.05 -16.18 -10.44
CA PRO A 26 -1.23 -17.32 -10.01
C PRO A 26 0.26 -17.27 -10.41
N GLN A 27 0.63 -16.40 -11.35
CA GLN A 27 2.02 -16.21 -11.81
C GLN A 27 2.73 -15.05 -11.07
N THR A 28 2.11 -14.43 -10.06
CA THR A 28 2.72 -13.34 -9.29
C THR A 28 3.46 -13.87 -8.07
N ARG A 29 4.51 -13.11 -7.68
CA ARG A 29 5.18 -13.24 -6.38
C ARG A 29 4.94 -11.95 -5.60
N VAL A 30 4.43 -12.06 -4.40
CA VAL A 30 4.05 -10.92 -3.56
C VAL A 30 4.96 -10.85 -2.34
N VAL A 31 5.38 -9.64 -1.99
CA VAL A 31 6.01 -9.32 -0.71
C VAL A 31 5.01 -8.48 0.07
N LEU A 32 4.60 -8.96 1.24
CA LEU A 32 3.82 -8.18 2.22
C LEU A 32 4.78 -7.46 3.15
N SER A 33 4.61 -6.16 3.32
CA SER A 33 5.48 -5.34 4.17
C SER A 33 4.66 -4.48 5.12
N ASP A 34 4.98 -4.58 6.40
CA ASP A 34 4.38 -3.76 7.45
C ASP A 34 5.43 -3.41 8.51
N VAL A 35 5.17 -2.39 9.32
CA VAL A 35 6.01 -2.01 10.45
C VAL A 35 5.66 -2.80 11.71
N SER A 36 4.43 -3.33 11.81
CA SER A 36 3.92 -4.08 12.97
C SER A 36 4.25 -5.57 12.85
N PRO A 37 4.99 -6.14 13.81
CA PRO A 37 5.16 -7.59 13.91
C PRO A 37 3.82 -8.32 14.08
N GLU A 38 2.89 -7.76 14.81
CA GLU A 38 1.55 -8.33 15.05
C GLU A 38 0.74 -8.41 13.74
N ALA A 39 0.77 -7.35 12.92
CA ALA A 39 0.17 -7.37 11.58
C ALA A 39 0.80 -8.44 10.69
N MET A 40 2.14 -8.59 10.77
CA MET A 40 2.85 -9.63 10.04
C MET A 40 2.48 -11.05 10.48
N ASP A 41 2.16 -11.27 11.76
CA ASP A 41 1.70 -12.57 12.24
C ASP A 41 0.29 -12.89 11.72
N VAL A 42 -0.61 -11.90 11.71
CA VAL A 42 -1.94 -12.03 11.10
C VAL A 42 -1.83 -12.33 9.60
N SER A 43 -0.98 -11.61 8.90
CA SER A 43 -0.78 -11.82 7.45
C SER A 43 -0.21 -13.20 7.16
N ARG A 44 0.72 -13.74 7.97
CA ARG A 44 1.22 -15.13 7.84
C ARG A 44 0.10 -16.15 8.00
N HIS A 45 -0.76 -15.95 9.00
CA HIS A 45 -1.92 -16.81 9.19
C HIS A 45 -2.84 -16.80 7.96
N ASN A 46 -3.12 -15.62 7.41
CA ASN A 46 -3.96 -15.47 6.23
C ASN A 46 -3.33 -16.10 4.96
N VAL A 47 -2.03 -15.94 4.75
CA VAL A 47 -1.29 -16.56 3.66
C VAL A 47 -1.39 -18.09 3.74
N ASN A 48 -1.15 -18.67 4.93
CA ASN A 48 -1.25 -20.11 5.15
C ASN A 48 -2.68 -20.62 4.92
N ARG A 49 -3.67 -19.91 5.45
CA ARG A 49 -5.08 -20.27 5.30
C ARG A 49 -5.54 -20.32 3.85
N ASN A 50 -4.93 -19.50 2.99
CA ASN A 50 -5.27 -19.40 1.57
C ASN A 50 -4.32 -20.22 0.66
N GLY A 51 -3.36 -20.97 1.22
CA GLY A 51 -2.43 -21.81 0.46
C GLY A 51 -1.48 -21.02 -0.45
N LEU A 52 -1.02 -19.84 0.02
CA LEU A 52 -0.22 -18.91 -0.77
C LEU A 52 1.28 -18.91 -0.39
N GLU A 53 1.74 -19.79 0.52
CA GLU A 53 3.09 -19.80 1.12
C GLU A 53 4.23 -19.89 0.08
N GLY A 54 3.98 -20.54 -1.03
CA GLY A 54 4.97 -20.66 -2.11
C GLY A 54 5.18 -19.39 -2.95
N ARG A 55 4.31 -18.39 -2.80
CA ARG A 55 4.28 -17.18 -3.64
C ARG A 55 4.25 -15.87 -2.89
N VAL A 56 3.96 -15.90 -1.60
CA VAL A 56 3.91 -14.73 -0.72
C VAL A 56 5.04 -14.81 0.30
N SER A 57 5.80 -13.74 0.40
CA SER A 57 6.88 -13.56 1.38
C SER A 57 6.64 -12.30 2.20
N PHE A 58 7.43 -12.11 3.26
CA PHE A 58 7.20 -11.08 4.28
C PHE A 58 8.44 -10.23 4.48
N MET A 59 8.23 -8.94 4.74
CA MET A 59 9.29 -7.99 5.05
C MET A 59 8.81 -7.04 6.16
N LEU A 60 9.47 -7.06 7.31
CA LEU A 60 9.21 -6.07 8.36
C LEU A 60 9.96 -4.78 8.00
N ALA A 61 9.24 -3.71 7.68
CA ALA A 61 9.84 -2.45 7.29
C ALA A 61 8.93 -1.25 7.58
N ASP A 62 9.57 -0.13 7.88
CA ASP A 62 8.94 1.17 8.12
C ASP A 62 9.02 2.01 6.85
N VAL A 63 7.87 2.34 6.26
CA VAL A 63 7.80 3.10 5.00
C VAL A 63 8.32 4.53 5.12
N THR A 64 8.42 5.07 6.34
CA THR A 64 9.02 6.39 6.60
C THR A 64 10.55 6.37 6.49
N LYS A 65 11.15 5.18 6.41
CA LYS A 65 12.60 4.95 6.25
C LYS A 65 12.92 4.40 4.87
N ALA A 66 14.20 4.42 4.53
CA ALA A 66 14.67 3.78 3.30
C ALA A 66 14.41 2.26 3.33
N PRO A 67 14.07 1.65 2.18
CA PRO A 67 13.90 0.21 2.10
C PRO A 67 15.19 -0.54 2.47
N PRO A 68 15.10 -1.76 3.00
CA PRO A 68 16.27 -2.60 3.21
C PRO A 68 17.05 -2.81 1.90
N ILE A 69 18.39 -2.87 1.99
CA ILE A 69 19.29 -2.94 0.82
C ILE A 69 18.94 -4.07 -0.16
N MET A 70 18.42 -5.19 0.35
CA MET A 70 18.09 -6.38 -0.44
C MET A 70 16.63 -6.41 -0.95
N THR A 71 15.88 -5.31 -0.85
CA THR A 71 14.46 -5.27 -1.23
C THR A 71 14.24 -5.63 -2.72
N GLY A 72 15.16 -5.24 -3.60
CA GLY A 72 15.06 -5.47 -5.04
C GLY A 72 14.08 -4.53 -5.73
N SER A 73 13.52 -4.96 -6.88
CA SER A 73 12.61 -4.13 -7.68
C SER A 73 11.32 -4.88 -8.02
N PHE A 74 10.24 -4.12 -8.23
CA PHE A 74 8.87 -4.62 -8.39
C PHE A 74 8.21 -4.07 -9.66
N ASP A 75 7.32 -4.86 -10.24
CA ASP A 75 6.45 -4.46 -11.35
C ASP A 75 5.29 -3.59 -10.87
N LEU A 76 4.84 -3.89 -9.64
CA LEU A 76 3.74 -3.21 -8.99
C LEU A 76 4.09 -3.00 -7.52
N VAL A 77 3.89 -1.78 -7.05
CA VAL A 77 3.85 -1.45 -5.63
C VAL A 77 2.43 -0.99 -5.31
N VAL A 78 1.81 -1.59 -4.32
CA VAL A 78 0.49 -1.20 -3.81
C VAL A 78 0.61 -0.77 -2.37
N SER A 79 -0.23 0.13 -1.91
CA SER A 79 -0.33 0.46 -0.49
C SER A 79 -1.71 1.01 -0.15
N ASN A 80 -2.23 0.60 1.00
CA ASN A 80 -3.29 1.28 1.72
C ASN A 80 -2.69 1.84 3.02
N PRO A 81 -2.01 3.00 2.96
CA PRO A 81 -1.33 3.57 4.11
C PRO A 81 -2.32 4.29 5.02
N PRO A 82 -1.97 4.61 6.27
CA PRO A 82 -2.74 5.52 7.10
C PRO A 82 -2.93 6.87 6.38
N TYR A 83 -4.19 7.33 6.28
CA TYR A 83 -4.51 8.53 5.50
C TYR A 83 -5.52 9.46 6.18
N ILE A 84 -5.93 9.18 7.41
CA ILE A 84 -6.91 10.01 8.13
C ILE A 84 -6.16 11.19 8.76
N PRO A 85 -6.58 12.44 8.51
CA PRO A 85 -6.01 13.59 9.20
C PRO A 85 -6.10 13.42 10.72
N THR A 86 -5.04 13.77 11.44
CA THR A 86 -4.93 13.55 12.90
C THR A 86 -6.15 14.10 13.65
N PHE A 87 -6.66 15.28 13.26
CA PHE A 87 -7.81 15.91 13.93
C PHE A 87 -9.14 15.18 13.68
N ASP A 88 -9.25 14.43 12.58
CA ASP A 88 -10.47 13.73 12.20
C ASP A 88 -10.62 12.38 12.92
N ILE A 89 -9.54 11.84 13.50
CA ILE A 89 -9.55 10.53 14.17
C ILE A 89 -10.59 10.49 15.30
N LEU A 90 -10.73 11.57 16.06
CA LEU A 90 -11.69 11.63 17.16
C LEU A 90 -13.16 11.64 16.71
N THR A 91 -13.40 11.98 15.45
CA THR A 91 -14.75 12.06 14.84
C THR A 91 -15.15 10.79 14.12
N LEU A 92 -14.25 9.80 14.01
CA LEU A 92 -14.52 8.54 13.36
C LEU A 92 -15.63 7.75 14.07
N ASP A 93 -16.28 6.89 13.30
CA ASP A 93 -17.22 5.91 13.85
C ASP A 93 -16.54 5.07 14.94
N PRO A 94 -17.18 4.84 16.09
CA PRO A 94 -16.62 4.05 17.18
C PRO A 94 -16.16 2.65 16.75
N SER A 95 -16.78 2.06 15.73
CA SER A 95 -16.37 0.75 15.21
C SER A 95 -14.99 0.76 14.54
N VAL A 96 -14.50 1.92 14.10
CA VAL A 96 -13.16 2.12 13.56
C VAL A 96 -12.24 2.66 14.65
N ARG A 97 -12.62 3.78 15.25
CA ARG A 97 -11.80 4.50 16.24
C ARG A 97 -11.38 3.65 17.43
N ASP A 98 -12.28 2.80 17.95
CA ASP A 98 -12.07 2.08 19.20
C ASP A 98 -11.46 0.67 18.98
N TYR A 99 -11.40 0.18 17.73
CA TYR A 99 -10.91 -1.16 17.41
C TYR A 99 -9.65 -1.17 16.51
N GLU A 100 -9.43 -0.12 15.72
CA GLU A 100 -8.21 0.00 14.92
C GLU A 100 -7.14 0.78 15.71
N PRO A 101 -5.89 0.36 15.69
CA PRO A 101 -4.83 1.11 16.37
C PRO A 101 -4.64 2.48 15.70
N VAL A 102 -4.51 3.53 16.51
CA VAL A 102 -4.40 4.92 16.02
C VAL A 102 -3.30 5.09 14.96
N TRP A 103 -2.16 4.43 15.13
CA TRP A 103 -1.04 4.49 14.19
C TRP A 103 -1.36 3.86 12.81
N ALA A 104 -2.39 3.00 12.71
CA ALA A 104 -2.87 2.45 11.44
C ALA A 104 -3.88 3.38 10.73
N LEU A 105 -4.34 4.43 11.41
CA LEU A 105 -5.32 5.38 10.90
C LEU A 105 -4.70 6.75 10.60
N ASP A 106 -3.78 7.21 11.47
CA ASP A 106 -3.24 8.57 11.49
C ASP A 106 -2.28 8.82 10.32
N GLY A 107 -2.73 9.58 9.34
CA GLY A 107 -1.95 10.01 8.17
C GLY A 107 -1.21 11.33 8.34
N GLY A 108 -1.17 11.91 9.57
CA GLY A 108 -0.58 13.20 9.85
C GLY A 108 -1.57 14.35 9.73
N GLU A 109 -1.06 15.58 9.75
CA GLU A 109 -1.89 16.81 9.83
C GLU A 109 -2.93 16.90 8.69
N ASP A 110 -2.53 16.58 7.47
CA ASP A 110 -3.39 16.60 6.28
C ASP A 110 -3.72 15.21 5.71
N GLY A 111 -3.33 14.13 6.41
CA GLY A 111 -3.57 12.76 5.98
C GLY A 111 -2.65 12.29 4.84
N LEU A 112 -1.61 13.03 4.48
CA LEU A 112 -0.78 12.73 3.30
C LEU A 112 0.66 12.31 3.63
N ASP A 113 1.03 12.20 4.89
CA ASP A 113 2.42 11.97 5.31
C ASP A 113 2.99 10.64 4.80
N PHE A 114 2.19 9.58 4.81
CA PHE A 114 2.63 8.27 4.32
C PHE A 114 2.79 8.23 2.81
N TYR A 115 1.93 8.93 2.04
CA TYR A 115 2.11 9.05 0.58
C TYR A 115 3.42 9.76 0.25
N ARG A 116 3.72 10.87 0.96
CA ARG A 116 4.99 11.59 0.81
C ARG A 116 6.18 10.70 1.17
N ALA A 117 6.08 9.96 2.27
CA ALA A 117 7.15 9.07 2.74
C ALA A 117 7.42 7.94 1.73
N ILE A 118 6.38 7.27 1.24
CA ILE A 118 6.50 6.19 0.26
C ILE A 118 7.09 6.73 -1.05
N LEU A 119 6.60 7.85 -1.56
CA LEU A 119 7.12 8.47 -2.78
C LEU A 119 8.58 8.89 -2.64
N LYS A 120 8.98 9.41 -1.48
CA LYS A 120 10.36 9.82 -1.20
C LYS A 120 11.31 8.62 -1.07
N ASN A 121 10.93 7.62 -0.30
CA ASN A 121 11.84 6.55 0.13
C ASN A 121 11.74 5.29 -0.74
N TRP A 122 10.54 4.95 -1.26
CA TRP A 122 10.27 3.66 -1.88
C TRP A 122 10.01 3.71 -3.39
N LYS A 123 9.88 4.89 -3.98
CA LYS A 123 9.72 5.00 -5.44
C LYS A 123 10.83 4.26 -6.20
N GLY A 124 12.06 4.28 -5.70
CA GLY A 124 13.21 3.63 -6.31
C GLY A 124 13.15 2.10 -6.40
N VAL A 125 12.22 1.44 -5.69
CA VAL A 125 12.01 -0.01 -5.82
C VAL A 125 11.03 -0.37 -6.94
N ILE A 126 10.38 0.61 -7.58
CA ILE A 126 9.53 0.38 -8.74
C ILE A 126 10.43 0.31 -9.98
N ARG A 127 10.33 -0.75 -10.76
CA ARG A 127 11.09 -0.86 -12.01
C ARG A 127 10.60 0.15 -13.04
N GLN A 128 11.42 0.49 -14.01
CA GLN A 128 11.02 1.33 -15.14
C GLN A 128 9.79 0.74 -15.84
N GLY A 129 8.76 1.54 -16.06
CA GLY A 129 7.46 1.11 -16.59
C GLY A 129 6.58 0.35 -15.59
N GLY A 130 7.05 0.13 -14.35
CA GLY A 130 6.26 -0.42 -13.26
C GLY A 130 5.20 0.57 -12.78
N MET A 131 4.31 0.11 -11.89
CA MET A 131 3.17 0.88 -11.42
C MET A 131 3.19 1.04 -9.90
N LEU A 132 2.77 2.21 -9.44
CA LEU A 132 2.42 2.48 -8.05
C LEU A 132 0.92 2.67 -7.95
N MET A 133 0.29 2.04 -6.94
CA MET A 133 -1.13 2.16 -6.64
C MET A 133 -1.31 2.51 -5.16
N PHE A 134 -2.09 3.54 -4.87
CA PHE A 134 -2.49 3.91 -3.52
C PHE A 134 -4.00 3.80 -3.36
N GLU A 135 -4.46 3.20 -2.26
CA GLU A 135 -5.78 3.53 -1.73
C GLU A 135 -5.74 4.93 -1.13
N VAL A 136 -6.83 5.68 -1.26
CA VAL A 136 -6.91 7.06 -0.79
C VAL A 136 -8.22 7.32 -0.06
N GLY A 137 -8.17 8.25 0.89
CA GLY A 137 -9.36 8.80 1.53
C GLY A 137 -10.25 9.56 0.54
N GLU A 138 -11.49 9.78 0.94
CA GLU A 138 -12.41 10.63 0.21
C GLU A 138 -11.78 12.02 0.03
N ASP A 139 -11.87 12.58 -1.16
CA ASP A 139 -11.30 13.88 -1.56
C ASP A 139 -9.76 13.98 -1.66
N GLN A 140 -8.99 12.95 -1.32
CA GLN A 140 -7.52 12.99 -1.40
C GLN A 140 -6.95 12.65 -2.79
N ALA A 141 -7.75 12.13 -3.71
CA ALA A 141 -7.25 11.62 -5.00
C ALA A 141 -6.54 12.70 -5.83
N GLY A 142 -6.97 13.95 -5.74
CA GLY A 142 -6.34 15.10 -6.40
C GLY A 142 -4.92 15.33 -5.91
N ASP A 143 -4.78 15.50 -4.61
CA ASP A 143 -3.50 15.77 -3.95
C ASP A 143 -2.50 14.62 -4.14
N VAL A 144 -2.96 13.37 -4.02
CA VAL A 144 -2.10 12.20 -4.21
C VAL A 144 -1.61 12.09 -5.67
N LYS A 145 -2.46 12.39 -6.68
CA LYS A 145 -2.03 12.49 -8.08
C LYS A 145 -0.94 13.54 -8.26
N ASP A 146 -1.08 14.69 -7.62
CA ASP A 146 -0.10 15.78 -7.72
C ASP A 146 1.21 15.39 -7.02
N LEU A 147 1.16 14.76 -5.84
CA LEU A 147 2.35 14.21 -5.18
C LEU A 147 3.08 13.18 -6.07
N MET A 148 2.36 12.29 -6.73
CA MET A 148 2.95 11.30 -7.66
C MET A 148 3.64 11.99 -8.85
N ARG A 149 3.02 13.02 -9.45
CA ARG A 149 3.60 13.81 -10.55
C ARG A 149 4.85 14.56 -10.09
N MET A 150 4.79 15.22 -8.93
CA MET A 150 5.96 15.89 -8.34
C MET A 150 7.11 14.94 -8.03
N ALA A 151 6.81 13.69 -7.70
CA ALA A 151 7.80 12.64 -7.53
C ALA A 151 8.37 12.11 -8.87
N GLY A 152 7.88 12.59 -10.03
CA GLY A 152 8.35 12.19 -11.36
C GLY A 152 7.69 10.91 -11.89
N LEU A 153 6.56 10.49 -11.31
CA LEU A 153 5.71 9.45 -11.88
C LEU A 153 4.77 10.08 -12.94
N HIS A 154 4.38 9.30 -13.93
CA HIS A 154 3.55 9.76 -15.05
C HIS A 154 2.25 8.94 -15.15
N ASP A 155 1.34 9.37 -16.02
CA ASP A 155 0.03 8.74 -16.24
C ASP A 155 -0.80 8.58 -14.96
N ALA A 156 -0.73 9.59 -14.05
CA ALA A 156 -1.47 9.55 -12.79
C ALA A 156 -2.99 9.59 -13.05
N GLN A 157 -3.70 8.55 -12.61
CA GLN A 157 -5.14 8.36 -12.79
C GLN A 157 -5.79 7.96 -11.48
N SER A 158 -7.09 8.20 -11.35
CA SER A 158 -7.90 7.71 -10.24
C SER A 158 -8.96 6.72 -10.71
N ILE A 159 -9.29 5.76 -9.84
CA ILE A 159 -10.31 4.74 -10.06
C ILE A 159 -11.37 4.92 -8.96
N LYS A 160 -12.62 4.88 -9.38
CA LYS A 160 -13.76 5.01 -8.47
C LYS A 160 -14.22 3.65 -7.94
N ASP A 161 -14.69 3.65 -6.71
CA ASP A 161 -15.38 2.52 -6.10
C ASP A 161 -16.81 2.36 -6.67
N THR A 162 -17.53 1.36 -6.18
CA THR A 162 -18.92 1.07 -6.59
C THR A 162 -19.92 2.17 -6.22
N ARG A 163 -19.55 3.11 -5.33
CA ARG A 163 -20.36 4.27 -4.95
C ARG A 163 -20.00 5.51 -5.75
N GLY A 164 -19.01 5.43 -6.64
CA GLY A 164 -18.55 6.54 -7.48
C GLY A 164 -17.52 7.45 -6.80
N VAL A 165 -17.00 7.07 -5.62
CA VAL A 165 -15.96 7.80 -4.90
C VAL A 165 -14.58 7.35 -5.40
N GLU A 166 -13.67 8.29 -5.66
CA GLU A 166 -12.29 7.99 -6.04
C GLU A 166 -11.57 7.34 -4.85
N ARG A 167 -11.15 6.08 -5.01
CA ARG A 167 -10.56 5.26 -3.94
C ARG A 167 -9.17 4.74 -4.26
N VAL A 168 -8.80 4.69 -5.51
CA VAL A 168 -7.47 4.23 -5.90
C VAL A 168 -6.84 5.26 -6.82
N VAL A 169 -5.58 5.60 -6.55
CA VAL A 169 -4.76 6.42 -7.44
C VAL A 169 -3.61 5.58 -7.95
N THR A 170 -3.35 5.65 -9.26
CA THR A 170 -2.28 4.89 -9.93
C THR A 170 -1.37 5.82 -10.70
N ALA A 171 -0.08 5.48 -10.78
CA ALA A 171 0.87 6.14 -11.69
C ALA A 171 2.00 5.18 -12.10
N ARG A 172 2.72 5.51 -13.17
CA ARG A 172 3.85 4.73 -13.70
C ARG A 172 5.21 5.36 -13.38
N ALA A 173 6.21 4.50 -13.17
CA ALA A 173 7.60 4.91 -13.00
C ALA A 173 8.37 4.95 -14.33
#